data_57ed27057dd651652e56bb27be0554f3
#
_entry.id   57ed27057dd651652e56bb27be0554f3
#
_cell.length_a   1.000
_cell.length_b   1.000
_cell.length_c   1.000
_cell.angle_alpha   90.00
_cell.angle_beta   90.00
_cell.angle_gamma   90.00
#
_symmetry.space_group_name_H-M   'P 1'
#
loop_
_entity.id
_entity.type
_entity.pdbx_description
1 polymer ?
#
loop_
_entity_poly.entity_id
_entity_poly.type
_entity_poly.pdbx_seq_one_letter_code
_entity_poly.pdbx_strand_id
1 'polypeptide(L)'
;MAEKEIQYAKSFREQFTLRGVLIGSLGSLIITMSSMYVALKASSLPWPIIFVALVSMFSLKLMGKTNINEINVAHTIMSAGAMVAGGIAFTVPGIWMLKLDTGGDLKFQISLLVIALSGVILGLIFTALFRKFFIETQELPFPMGQAAAETLILGDRGGKKAAILFGAMGFSALWAVVRDWFHKIPAFFTGGVTIPGVTFGIYMSPMLMAIGYIIGPLFLFVWFIGALIGDIGIVWGGTTAGLWTLAAAAGIKSSLGIGVMVGTGFGIIVKGILPKAKTVFGSMFSKSQRGDAIVPLRWAPIVMVVLAFVFTSVLHMGVVSSIITILGVWLTTLMSAQILGQTGINPMEVFGVIVLLACKAATAIGQLEAFFVAAIVAVACGLVGDVMNDFKVGHMVRSDPKAQWFGEAIGGVIGAIVSIIVLFILFNAYGAEAFGDPTVFPAAQAGVVASMVEGIANMPAFLIGLCAGIVFYLLKLPVMTLGLGIYLPFYLSFTAFLGGLLKVIVDLIQKGIHKNKPETEIRKSGVGLIIASGLLGGEAIAGVVIALIMVCLGLGAI
;
A
#
# COMPACT_ATOMS: atom_id res chain seq x y z
N MET A 1 -18.55 -18.37 30.88
CA MET A 1 -17.69 -17.22 31.07
C MET A 1 -18.51 -16.00 30.70
N ALA A 2 -18.75 -15.08 31.62
CA ALA A 2 -19.52 -13.88 31.35
C ALA A 2 -18.88 -13.12 30.18
N GLU A 3 -19.66 -12.75 29.18
CA GLU A 3 -19.23 -11.88 28.10
C GLU A 3 -18.76 -10.56 28.72
N LYS A 4 -17.46 -10.26 28.61
CA LYS A 4 -16.93 -9.02 29.11
C LYS A 4 -17.53 -7.89 28.28
N GLU A 5 -18.30 -7.06 28.95
CA GLU A 5 -18.99 -5.93 28.33
C GLU A 5 -17.96 -4.97 27.70
N ILE A 6 -18.18 -4.60 26.44
CA ILE A 6 -17.27 -3.67 25.71
C ILE A 6 -17.35 -2.31 26.39
N GLN A 7 -16.20 -1.82 26.85
CA GLN A 7 -16.12 -0.50 27.46
C GLN A 7 -15.96 0.57 26.36
N TYR A 8 -16.96 1.46 26.26
CA TYR A 8 -16.94 2.61 25.38
C TYR A 8 -16.52 3.88 26.12
N ALA A 9 -15.82 4.76 25.42
CA ALA A 9 -15.48 6.08 25.95
C ALA A 9 -16.72 6.99 26.00
N LYS A 10 -16.80 7.83 27.02
CA LYS A 10 -17.90 8.79 27.22
C LYS A 10 -17.59 10.19 26.68
N SER A 11 -16.33 10.47 26.38
CA SER A 11 -15.87 11.79 25.93
C SER A 11 -14.72 11.70 24.94
N PHE A 12 -14.46 12.80 24.21
CA PHE A 12 -13.30 12.93 23.32
C PHE A 12 -11.98 12.67 24.06
N ARG A 13 -11.82 13.20 25.29
CA ARG A 13 -10.58 13.05 26.08
C ARG A 13 -10.29 11.61 26.50
N GLU A 14 -11.32 10.78 26.66
CA GLU A 14 -11.15 9.35 26.97
C GLU A 14 -10.74 8.51 25.76
N GLN A 15 -10.95 9.02 24.55
CA GLN A 15 -10.53 8.38 23.30
C GLN A 15 -9.15 8.86 22.85
N PHE A 16 -8.94 10.18 22.94
CA PHE A 16 -7.70 10.85 22.50
C PHE A 16 -6.81 11.13 23.72
N THR A 17 -6.10 10.11 24.17
CA THR A 17 -5.24 10.16 25.36
C THR A 17 -3.78 10.31 24.98
N LEU A 18 -2.97 10.93 25.87
CA LEU A 18 -1.53 11.08 25.63
C LEU A 18 -0.83 9.71 25.40
N ARG A 19 -1.17 8.69 26.20
CA ARG A 19 -0.60 7.36 26.07
C ARG A 19 -1.02 6.69 24.74
N GLY A 20 -2.27 6.87 24.30
CA GLY A 20 -2.76 6.41 23.00
C GLY A 20 -2.00 7.06 21.85
N VAL A 21 -1.77 8.38 21.94
CA VAL A 21 -0.98 9.12 20.95
C VAL A 21 0.48 8.63 20.93
N LEU A 22 1.13 8.44 22.08
CA LEU A 22 2.52 7.95 22.14
C LEU A 22 2.65 6.54 21.55
N ILE A 23 1.75 5.61 21.94
CA ILE A 23 1.76 4.24 21.40
C ILE A 23 1.48 4.25 19.89
N GLY A 24 0.47 5.02 19.46
CA GLY A 24 0.15 5.18 18.06
C GLY A 24 1.31 5.74 17.26
N SER A 25 1.99 6.76 17.78
CA SER A 25 3.14 7.39 17.13
C SER A 25 4.33 6.45 17.00
N LEU A 26 4.69 5.72 18.06
CA LEU A 26 5.75 4.72 18.03
C LEU A 26 5.40 3.58 17.07
N GLY A 27 4.15 3.13 17.09
CA GLY A 27 3.67 2.13 16.16
C GLY A 27 3.68 2.63 14.72
N SER A 28 3.27 3.88 14.47
CA SER A 28 3.32 4.50 13.13
C SER A 28 4.73 4.50 12.56
N LEU A 29 5.75 4.81 13.38
CA LEU A 29 7.14 4.73 12.97
C LEU A 29 7.49 3.31 12.48
N ILE A 30 7.20 2.27 13.28
CA ILE A 30 7.50 0.88 12.97
C ILE A 30 6.74 0.41 11.72
N ILE A 31 5.45 0.73 11.63
CA ILE A 31 4.60 0.34 10.50
C ILE A 31 5.04 1.03 9.22
N THR A 32 5.38 2.32 9.28
CA THR A 32 5.89 3.08 8.12
C THR A 32 7.18 2.46 7.58
N MET A 33 8.13 2.14 8.47
CA MET A 33 9.38 1.46 8.11
C MET A 33 9.11 0.13 7.40
N SER A 34 8.29 -0.72 8.03
CA SER A 34 7.90 -2.02 7.48
C SER A 34 7.20 -1.88 6.14
N SER A 35 6.26 -0.95 6.02
CA SER A 35 5.49 -0.72 4.80
C SER A 35 6.35 -0.24 3.65
N MET A 36 7.32 0.65 3.88
CA MET A 36 8.28 1.08 2.87
C MET A 36 9.05 -0.12 2.29
N TYR A 37 9.60 -0.96 3.17
CA TYR A 37 10.38 -2.13 2.74
C TYR A 37 9.51 -3.14 1.97
N VAL A 38 8.31 -3.44 2.48
CA VAL A 38 7.36 -4.35 1.81
C VAL A 38 6.97 -3.82 0.44
N ALA A 39 6.63 -2.55 0.34
CA ALA A 39 6.20 -1.93 -0.90
C ALA A 39 7.30 -2.00 -1.98
N LEU A 40 8.54 -1.71 -1.62
CA LEU A 40 9.69 -1.78 -2.52
C LEU A 40 10.03 -3.22 -2.94
N LYS A 41 10.05 -4.15 -1.97
CA LYS A 41 10.47 -5.54 -2.19
C LYS A 41 9.40 -6.38 -2.89
N ALA A 42 8.15 -6.24 -2.48
CA ALA A 42 7.04 -7.04 -2.98
C ALA A 42 6.16 -6.33 -4.02
N SER A 43 6.41 -5.03 -4.26
CA SER A 43 5.61 -4.20 -5.17
C SER A 43 4.10 -4.26 -4.86
N SER A 44 3.77 -4.59 -3.63
CA SER A 44 2.42 -4.71 -3.09
C SER A 44 2.45 -4.34 -1.62
N LEU A 45 1.40 -3.71 -1.14
CA LEU A 45 1.28 -3.33 0.25
C LEU A 45 -0.02 -3.91 0.83
N PRO A 46 0.03 -5.17 1.33
CA PRO A 46 -1.11 -5.74 2.03
C PRO A 46 -1.35 -4.98 3.33
N TRP A 47 -2.60 -4.66 3.58
CA TRP A 47 -3.00 -3.83 4.72
C TRP A 47 -2.62 -4.48 6.06
N PRO A 48 -1.83 -3.85 6.93
CA PRO A 48 -1.38 -4.47 8.19
C PRO A 48 -2.43 -4.40 9.31
N ILE A 49 -3.70 -4.50 8.97
CA ILE A 49 -4.84 -4.18 9.84
C ILE A 49 -4.89 -5.00 11.14
N ILE A 50 -4.64 -6.31 11.04
CA ILE A 50 -4.65 -7.20 12.21
C ILE A 50 -3.44 -6.93 13.10
N PHE A 51 -2.28 -6.68 12.50
CA PHE A 51 -1.06 -6.32 13.22
C PHE A 51 -1.30 -5.05 14.05
N VAL A 52 -1.75 -3.98 13.40
CA VAL A 52 -1.99 -2.67 14.04
C VAL A 52 -3.04 -2.79 15.14
N ALA A 53 -4.16 -3.48 14.90
CA ALA A 53 -5.21 -3.68 15.89
C ALA A 53 -4.72 -4.44 17.13
N LEU A 54 -3.92 -5.49 16.94
CA LEU A 54 -3.40 -6.28 18.06
C LEU A 54 -2.30 -5.54 18.83
N VAL A 55 -1.40 -4.85 18.13
CA VAL A 55 -0.32 -4.08 18.78
C VAL A 55 -0.90 -2.93 19.60
N SER A 56 -1.81 -2.13 19.04
CA SER A 56 -2.45 -1.03 19.75
C SER A 56 -3.21 -1.52 21.00
N MET A 57 -3.99 -2.59 20.85
CA MET A 57 -4.74 -3.19 21.95
C MET A 57 -3.82 -3.75 23.05
N PHE A 58 -2.80 -4.52 22.67
CA PHE A 58 -1.87 -5.14 23.61
C PHE A 58 -1.08 -4.09 24.39
N SER A 59 -0.52 -3.10 23.69
CA SER A 59 0.28 -2.04 24.30
C SER A 59 -0.53 -1.19 25.28
N LEU A 60 -1.76 -0.80 24.92
CA LEU A 60 -2.63 -0.03 25.82
C LEU A 60 -3.08 -0.84 27.03
N LYS A 61 -3.38 -2.13 26.86
CA LYS A 61 -3.76 -3.01 27.97
C LYS A 61 -2.62 -3.25 28.96
N LEU A 62 -1.37 -3.30 28.50
CA LEU A 62 -0.19 -3.38 29.38
C LEU A 62 -0.04 -2.12 30.25
N MET A 63 -0.46 -0.96 29.74
CA MET A 63 -0.42 0.31 30.47
C MET A 63 -1.61 0.52 31.42
N GLY A 64 -2.53 -0.44 31.51
CA GLY A 64 -3.65 -0.43 32.45
C GLY A 64 -5.04 -0.42 31.80
N LYS A 65 -6.03 0.13 32.50
CA LYS A 65 -7.42 0.17 31.98
C LYS A 65 -7.50 1.01 30.72
N THR A 66 -8.14 0.47 29.69
CA THR A 66 -8.38 1.13 28.40
C THR A 66 -9.79 0.81 27.89
N ASN A 67 -10.27 1.58 26.93
CA ASN A 67 -11.54 1.37 26.25
C ASN A 67 -11.31 1.14 24.74
N ILE A 68 -12.31 0.60 24.05
CA ILE A 68 -12.20 0.25 22.63
C ILE A 68 -11.93 1.47 21.74
N ASN A 69 -12.44 2.64 22.11
CA ASN A 69 -12.27 3.86 21.33
C ASN A 69 -10.85 4.44 21.46
N GLU A 70 -10.23 4.36 22.64
CA GLU A 70 -8.81 4.70 22.84
C GLU A 70 -7.91 3.79 22.02
N ILE A 71 -8.21 2.47 22.02
CA ILE A 71 -7.49 1.49 21.20
C ILE A 71 -7.66 1.82 19.71
N ASN A 72 -8.87 2.18 19.28
CA ASN A 72 -9.14 2.54 17.90
C ASN A 72 -8.40 3.81 17.47
N VAL A 73 -8.35 4.85 18.29
CA VAL A 73 -7.57 6.06 17.98
C VAL A 73 -6.07 5.76 17.89
N ALA A 74 -5.52 4.96 18.80
CA ALA A 74 -4.13 4.53 18.71
C ALA A 74 -3.87 3.68 17.46
N HIS A 75 -4.80 2.79 17.08
CA HIS A 75 -4.78 2.05 15.81
C HIS A 75 -4.73 3.00 14.62
N THR A 76 -5.60 4.00 14.57
CA THR A 76 -5.67 5.01 13.51
C THR A 76 -4.36 5.80 13.35
N ILE A 77 -3.74 6.26 14.45
CA ILE A 77 -2.43 6.92 14.40
C ILE A 77 -1.37 5.99 13.83
N MET A 78 -1.44 4.72 14.20
CA MET A 78 -0.45 3.70 13.83
C MET A 78 -0.53 3.33 12.34
N SER A 79 -1.74 3.25 11.75
CA SER A 79 -1.97 2.80 10.37
C SER A 79 -1.63 3.86 9.33
N ALA A 80 -1.88 5.14 9.61
CA ALA A 80 -1.76 6.24 8.65
C ALA A 80 -0.40 6.30 7.93
N GLY A 81 0.69 6.05 8.65
CA GLY A 81 2.04 6.08 8.08
C GLY A 81 2.30 5.03 7.00
N ALA A 82 1.62 3.88 7.07
CA ALA A 82 1.78 2.80 6.11
C ALA A 82 1.49 3.23 4.67
N MET A 83 0.39 3.96 4.50
CA MET A 83 -0.08 4.35 3.16
C MET A 83 0.69 5.54 2.60
N VAL A 84 1.21 6.42 3.47
CA VAL A 84 2.16 7.46 3.05
C VAL A 84 3.44 6.81 2.51
N ALA A 85 3.98 5.82 3.22
CA ALA A 85 5.13 5.05 2.74
C ALA A 85 4.85 4.35 1.41
N GLY A 86 3.65 3.77 1.26
CA GLY A 86 3.21 3.16 0.00
C GLY A 86 3.19 4.15 -1.16
N GLY A 87 2.61 5.35 -0.96
CA GLY A 87 2.56 6.39 -1.98
C GLY A 87 3.94 6.82 -2.46
N ILE A 88 4.89 6.98 -1.54
CA ILE A 88 6.29 7.30 -1.84
C ILE A 88 6.99 6.13 -2.53
N ALA A 89 6.88 4.90 -1.99
CA ALA A 89 7.55 3.71 -2.52
C ALA A 89 7.06 3.31 -3.92
N PHE A 90 5.81 3.61 -4.25
CA PHE A 90 5.22 3.28 -5.55
C PHE A 90 5.45 4.36 -6.62
N THR A 91 6.16 5.43 -6.30
CA THR A 91 6.39 6.52 -7.24
C THR A 91 7.85 6.97 -7.29
N VAL A 92 8.41 7.39 -6.17
CA VAL A 92 9.72 8.05 -6.08
C VAL A 92 10.88 7.20 -6.60
N PRO A 93 10.99 5.88 -6.34
CA PRO A 93 12.08 5.06 -6.86
C PRO A 93 12.23 5.07 -8.39
N GLY A 94 11.13 5.36 -9.11
CA GLY A 94 11.17 5.55 -10.55
C GLY A 94 12.14 6.64 -11.02
N ILE A 95 12.43 7.62 -10.17
CA ILE A 95 13.42 8.69 -10.43
C ILE A 95 14.81 8.07 -10.65
N TRP A 96 15.20 7.13 -9.78
CA TRP A 96 16.49 6.45 -9.87
C TRP A 96 16.51 5.40 -10.99
N MET A 97 15.39 4.74 -11.25
CA MET A 97 15.24 3.81 -12.39
C MET A 97 15.51 4.52 -13.72
N LEU A 98 15.12 5.80 -13.85
CA LEU A 98 15.41 6.62 -15.03
C LEU A 98 16.78 7.32 -14.95
N LYS A 99 17.58 7.02 -13.93
CA LYS A 99 18.90 7.62 -13.71
C LYS A 99 18.88 9.15 -13.70
N LEU A 100 17.77 9.73 -13.22
CA LEU A 100 17.70 11.17 -13.04
C LEU A 100 18.62 11.55 -11.89
N ASP A 101 19.62 12.38 -12.19
CA ASP A 101 20.58 12.83 -11.19
C ASP A 101 19.91 13.80 -10.23
N THR A 102 19.62 13.33 -9.04
CA THR A 102 19.07 14.11 -7.95
C THR A 102 20.06 14.27 -6.80
N GLY A 103 21.24 13.67 -6.94
CA GLY A 103 22.33 13.72 -5.98
C GLY A 103 22.02 13.17 -4.59
N GLY A 104 20.76 12.81 -4.27
CA GLY A 104 20.35 12.41 -2.93
C GLY A 104 20.57 13.49 -1.86
N ASP A 105 20.81 14.74 -2.27
CA ASP A 105 21.15 15.85 -1.41
C ASP A 105 19.99 16.26 -0.47
N LEU A 106 20.30 17.02 0.56
CA LEU A 106 19.32 17.49 1.54
C LEU A 106 18.17 18.28 0.89
N LYS A 107 18.44 19.03 -0.18
CA LYS A 107 17.42 19.80 -0.90
C LYS A 107 16.39 18.88 -1.55
N PHE A 108 16.85 17.80 -2.18
CA PHE A 108 15.97 16.81 -2.77
C PHE A 108 15.15 16.07 -1.70
N GLN A 109 15.78 15.68 -0.57
CA GLN A 109 15.09 15.07 0.56
C GLN A 109 13.97 15.97 1.12
N ILE A 110 14.24 17.28 1.25
CA ILE A 110 13.24 18.27 1.67
C ILE A 110 12.11 18.35 0.64
N SER A 111 12.42 18.35 -0.65
CA SER A 111 11.39 18.36 -1.71
C SER A 111 10.46 17.14 -1.59
N LEU A 112 11.00 15.94 -1.37
CA LEU A 112 10.21 14.73 -1.16
C LEU A 112 9.38 14.81 0.13
N LEU A 113 9.91 15.38 1.20
CA LEU A 113 9.16 15.60 2.43
C LEU A 113 7.98 16.57 2.20
N VAL A 114 8.19 17.65 1.46
CA VAL A 114 7.13 18.59 1.06
C VAL A 114 6.07 17.89 0.22
N ILE A 115 6.44 17.02 -0.70
CA ILE A 115 5.53 16.20 -1.50
C ILE A 115 4.70 15.29 -0.61
N ALA A 116 5.33 14.53 0.28
CA ALA A 116 4.66 13.62 1.20
C ALA A 116 3.67 14.37 2.11
N LEU A 117 4.10 15.46 2.74
CA LEU A 117 3.24 16.29 3.61
C LEU A 117 2.10 16.94 2.82
N SER A 118 2.32 17.37 1.59
CA SER A 118 1.27 17.92 0.74
C SER A 118 0.20 16.88 0.40
N GLY A 119 0.62 15.65 0.07
CA GLY A 119 -0.29 14.53 -0.12
C GLY A 119 -1.10 14.22 1.13
N VAL A 120 -0.46 14.22 2.31
CA VAL A 120 -1.12 14.03 3.61
C VAL A 120 -2.16 15.11 3.87
N ILE A 121 -1.79 16.39 3.70
CA ILE A 121 -2.70 17.53 3.95
C ILE A 121 -3.92 17.46 3.02
N LEU A 122 -3.70 17.24 1.72
CA LEU A 122 -4.79 17.13 0.75
C LEU A 122 -5.69 15.92 1.05
N GLY A 123 -5.09 14.77 1.36
CA GLY A 123 -5.82 13.56 1.74
C GLY A 123 -6.72 13.78 2.96
N LEU A 124 -6.22 14.43 4.01
CA LEU A 124 -6.97 14.76 5.22
C LEU A 124 -8.11 15.74 4.97
N ILE A 125 -7.91 16.76 4.13
CA ILE A 125 -8.96 17.72 3.77
C ILE A 125 -10.10 17.00 3.04
N PHE A 126 -9.78 16.19 2.05
CA PHE A 126 -10.80 15.53 1.23
C PHE A 126 -11.53 14.42 1.98
N THR A 127 -10.87 13.67 2.85
CA THR A 127 -11.55 12.67 3.70
C THR A 127 -12.53 13.30 4.67
N ALA A 128 -12.18 14.43 5.27
CA ALA A 128 -13.09 15.17 6.12
C ALA A 128 -14.37 15.60 5.36
N LEU A 129 -14.25 15.90 4.06
CA LEU A 129 -15.35 16.24 3.18
C LEU A 129 -16.22 15.01 2.81
N PHE A 130 -15.58 13.86 2.55
CA PHE A 130 -16.25 12.70 1.96
C PHE A 130 -16.82 11.72 2.98
N ARG A 131 -16.36 11.76 4.25
CA ARG A 131 -16.70 10.78 5.27
C ARG A 131 -18.20 10.52 5.38
N LYS A 132 -18.99 11.59 5.65
CA LYS A 132 -20.44 11.43 5.86
C LYS A 132 -21.12 10.78 4.68
N PHE A 133 -20.72 11.18 3.47
CA PHE A 133 -21.30 10.64 2.25
C PHE A 133 -21.04 9.15 2.07
N PHE A 134 -19.79 8.70 2.22
CA PHE A 134 -19.44 7.30 1.97
C PHE A 134 -19.75 6.36 3.13
N ILE A 135 -19.60 6.83 4.37
CA ILE A 135 -19.79 6.01 5.57
C ILE A 135 -21.25 5.96 6.02
N GLU A 136 -21.96 7.11 6.01
CA GLU A 136 -23.29 7.22 6.59
C GLU A 136 -24.41 7.27 5.54
N THR A 137 -24.18 7.91 4.38
CA THR A 137 -25.24 8.07 3.35
C THR A 137 -25.25 6.93 2.34
N GLN A 138 -24.08 6.55 1.82
CA GLN A 138 -23.95 5.41 0.89
C GLN A 138 -23.73 4.08 1.63
N GLU A 139 -23.36 4.12 2.90
CA GLU A 139 -23.09 2.95 3.74
C GLU A 139 -22.17 1.93 3.06
N LEU A 140 -21.11 2.43 2.37
CA LEU A 140 -20.20 1.53 1.66
C LEU A 140 -19.60 0.50 2.62
N PRO A 141 -19.36 -0.73 2.15
CA PRO A 141 -18.93 -1.82 3.02
C PRO A 141 -17.55 -1.60 3.64
N PHE A 142 -16.58 -1.02 2.91
CA PHE A 142 -15.20 -0.90 3.36
C PHE A 142 -14.69 -2.22 3.98
N PRO A 143 -14.49 -3.29 3.19
CA PRO A 143 -14.27 -4.65 3.71
C PRO A 143 -13.11 -4.76 4.69
N MET A 144 -12.03 -3.98 4.46
CA MET A 144 -10.86 -3.98 5.33
C MET A 144 -11.17 -3.27 6.66
N GLY A 145 -11.91 -2.16 6.63
CA GLY A 145 -12.39 -1.48 7.85
C GLY A 145 -13.32 -2.35 8.67
N GLN A 146 -14.22 -3.11 8.03
CA GLN A 146 -15.06 -4.09 8.75
C GLN A 146 -14.22 -5.17 9.43
N ALA A 147 -13.23 -5.73 8.73
CA ALA A 147 -12.33 -6.74 9.31
C ALA A 147 -11.53 -6.20 10.51
N ALA A 148 -11.09 -4.93 10.45
CA ALA A 148 -10.43 -4.27 11.57
C ALA A 148 -11.37 -4.09 12.77
N ALA A 149 -12.58 -3.60 12.54
CA ALA A 149 -13.58 -3.44 13.60
C ALA A 149 -13.89 -4.79 14.28
N GLU A 150 -14.09 -5.85 13.51
CA GLU A 150 -14.28 -7.18 14.05
C GLU A 150 -13.06 -7.65 14.87
N THR A 151 -11.84 -7.35 14.41
CA THR A 151 -10.61 -7.69 15.14
C THR A 151 -10.54 -6.96 16.48
N LEU A 152 -10.90 -5.67 16.53
CA LEU A 152 -10.95 -4.90 17.77
C LEU A 152 -12.03 -5.41 18.73
N ILE A 153 -13.23 -5.68 18.22
CA ILE A 153 -14.37 -6.16 19.03
C ILE A 153 -14.10 -7.57 19.58
N LEU A 154 -13.56 -8.47 18.75
CA LEU A 154 -13.29 -9.86 19.14
C LEU A 154 -11.94 -10.05 19.83
N GLY A 155 -10.98 -9.15 19.59
CA GLY A 155 -9.62 -9.23 20.12
C GLY A 155 -9.51 -9.01 21.63
N ASP A 156 -10.57 -8.53 22.28
CA ASP A 156 -10.60 -8.34 23.73
C ASP A 156 -10.46 -9.66 24.53
N ARG A 157 -10.46 -10.81 23.85
CA ARG A 157 -10.53 -12.15 24.43
C ARG A 157 -9.19 -12.87 24.65
N GLY A 158 -7.99 -12.28 24.39
CA GLY A 158 -6.81 -13.03 24.77
C GLY A 158 -5.42 -12.60 24.36
N GLY A 159 -4.53 -12.51 25.36
CA GLY A 159 -3.08 -12.34 25.21
C GLY A 159 -2.37 -13.43 24.39
N LYS A 160 -3.00 -14.60 24.16
CA LYS A 160 -2.48 -15.66 23.28
C LYS A 160 -2.29 -15.22 21.84
N LYS A 161 -3.17 -14.37 21.30
CA LYS A 161 -3.07 -13.88 19.92
C LYS A 161 -1.87 -12.92 19.74
N ALA A 162 -1.62 -12.08 20.73
CA ALA A 162 -0.44 -11.21 20.72
C ALA A 162 0.87 -12.03 20.81
N ALA A 163 0.92 -13.05 21.67
CA ALA A 163 2.08 -13.93 21.77
C ALA A 163 2.38 -14.65 20.44
N ILE A 164 1.35 -15.13 19.73
CA ILE A 164 1.50 -15.74 18.41
C ILE A 164 2.02 -14.73 17.39
N LEU A 165 1.49 -13.50 17.38
CA LEU A 165 1.93 -12.43 16.48
C LEU A 165 3.40 -12.11 16.68
N PHE A 166 3.79 -11.78 17.93
CA PHE A 166 5.17 -11.41 18.24
C PHE A 166 6.14 -12.59 18.12
N GLY A 167 5.71 -13.82 18.39
CA GLY A 167 6.49 -15.03 18.14
C GLY A 167 6.79 -15.24 16.66
N ALA A 168 5.79 -15.09 15.79
CA ALA A 168 5.95 -15.16 14.34
C ALA A 168 6.83 -14.01 13.82
N MET A 169 6.66 -12.80 14.37
CA MET A 169 7.48 -11.63 14.03
C MET A 169 8.95 -11.86 14.41
N GLY A 170 9.21 -12.36 15.61
CA GLY A 170 10.58 -12.67 16.07
C GLY A 170 11.24 -13.76 15.24
N PHE A 171 10.49 -14.81 14.87
CA PHE A 171 10.97 -15.88 13.98
C PHE A 171 11.37 -15.32 12.61
N SER A 172 10.49 -14.53 11.99
CA SER A 172 10.75 -13.96 10.66
C SER A 172 11.89 -12.96 10.66
N ALA A 173 12.00 -12.14 11.70
CA ALA A 173 13.12 -11.22 11.87
C ALA A 173 14.46 -11.97 12.01
N LEU A 174 14.51 -13.02 12.85
CA LEU A 174 15.69 -13.87 13.01
C LEU A 174 16.05 -14.56 11.68
N TRP A 175 15.06 -15.09 10.96
CA TRP A 175 15.25 -15.70 9.64
C TRP A 175 15.90 -14.72 8.65
N ALA A 176 15.41 -13.47 8.60
CA ALA A 176 15.96 -12.43 7.75
C ALA A 176 17.42 -12.12 8.13
N VAL A 177 17.73 -11.98 9.43
CA VAL A 177 19.11 -11.76 9.90
C VAL A 177 20.04 -12.92 9.51
N VAL A 178 19.60 -14.18 9.65
CA VAL A 178 20.39 -15.36 9.28
C VAL A 178 20.61 -15.44 7.78
N ARG A 179 19.60 -15.05 6.98
CA ARG A 179 19.67 -15.06 5.52
C ARG A 179 20.50 -13.89 4.98
N ASP A 180 20.17 -12.65 5.39
CA ASP A 180 20.65 -11.44 4.73
C ASP A 180 21.94 -10.89 5.35
N TRP A 181 22.14 -11.08 6.67
CA TRP A 181 23.34 -10.61 7.36
C TRP A 181 24.42 -11.70 7.47
N PHE A 182 24.04 -12.90 7.91
CA PHE A 182 25.00 -14.00 8.07
C PHE A 182 25.17 -14.86 6.82
N HIS A 183 24.33 -14.71 5.79
CA HIS A 183 24.34 -15.47 4.54
C HIS A 183 24.39 -17.00 4.73
N LYS A 184 23.77 -17.51 5.82
CA LYS A 184 23.72 -18.95 6.12
C LYS A 184 22.55 -19.66 5.45
N ILE A 185 21.53 -18.93 5.04
CA ILE A 185 20.39 -19.43 4.28
C ILE A 185 20.53 -18.86 2.86
N PRO A 186 20.50 -19.69 1.81
CA PRO A 186 20.49 -19.19 0.45
C PRO A 186 19.23 -18.34 0.19
N ALA A 187 19.38 -17.20 -0.48
CA ALA A 187 18.24 -16.34 -0.80
C ALA A 187 17.26 -17.05 -1.75
N PHE A 188 17.79 -17.88 -2.67
CA PHE A 188 17.01 -18.60 -3.66
C PHE A 188 17.24 -20.10 -3.57
N PHE A 189 16.15 -20.86 -3.65
CA PHE A 189 16.17 -22.30 -3.82
C PHE A 189 15.65 -22.65 -5.21
N THR A 190 16.54 -23.09 -6.10
CA THR A 190 16.23 -23.38 -7.51
C THR A 190 15.94 -24.85 -7.77
N GLY A 191 16.28 -25.74 -6.82
CA GLY A 191 16.21 -27.19 -7.04
C GLY A 191 17.09 -27.70 -8.18
N GLY A 192 18.11 -26.92 -8.59
CA GLY A 192 18.97 -27.23 -9.73
C GLY A 192 18.36 -26.92 -11.11
N VAL A 193 17.15 -26.36 -11.15
CA VAL A 193 16.49 -25.95 -12.41
C VAL A 193 16.94 -24.55 -12.80
N THR A 194 17.40 -24.40 -14.03
CA THR A 194 17.74 -23.11 -14.65
C THR A 194 16.92 -22.92 -15.91
N ILE A 195 16.25 -21.78 -16.04
CA ILE A 195 15.48 -21.41 -17.23
C ILE A 195 16.16 -20.16 -17.83
N PRO A 196 16.66 -20.23 -19.09
CA PRO A 196 17.34 -19.10 -19.70
C PRO A 196 16.49 -17.83 -19.69
N GLY A 197 17.08 -16.74 -19.21
CA GLY A 197 16.41 -15.43 -19.14
C GLY A 197 15.38 -15.28 -18.00
N VAL A 198 15.11 -16.34 -17.23
CA VAL A 198 14.13 -16.32 -16.13
C VAL A 198 14.82 -16.56 -14.80
N THR A 199 14.60 -15.69 -13.83
CA THR A 199 15.04 -15.92 -12.44
C THR A 199 14.09 -16.93 -11.79
N PHE A 200 14.34 -18.22 -12.07
CA PHE A 200 13.53 -19.33 -11.56
C PHE A 200 13.96 -19.72 -10.15
N GLY A 201 12.98 -20.01 -9.29
CA GLY A 201 13.24 -20.52 -7.94
C GLY A 201 12.20 -20.07 -6.93
N ILE A 202 12.40 -20.50 -5.68
CA ILE A 202 11.66 -20.06 -4.52
C ILE A 202 12.54 -19.08 -3.74
N TYR A 203 12.05 -17.89 -3.50
CA TYR A 203 12.73 -16.96 -2.60
C TYR A 203 12.47 -17.35 -1.15
N MET A 204 13.52 -17.59 -0.40
CA MET A 204 13.46 -18.05 1.00
C MET A 204 13.03 -16.93 1.95
N SER A 205 11.82 -16.41 1.72
CA SER A 205 11.24 -15.26 2.42
C SER A 205 9.91 -15.63 3.09
N PRO A 206 9.86 -15.72 4.42
CA PRO A 206 8.62 -15.84 5.17
C PRO A 206 7.63 -14.71 4.87
N MET A 207 8.14 -13.48 4.64
CA MET A 207 7.33 -12.32 4.28
C MET A 207 6.56 -12.53 2.97
N LEU A 208 7.21 -12.99 1.90
CA LEU A 208 6.54 -13.21 0.61
C LEU A 208 5.50 -14.33 0.67
N MET A 209 5.79 -15.41 1.40
CA MET A 209 4.80 -16.45 1.65
C MET A 209 3.61 -15.92 2.47
N ALA A 210 3.88 -15.07 3.47
CA ALA A 210 2.85 -14.42 4.27
C ALA A 210 1.97 -13.49 3.42
N ILE A 211 2.55 -12.71 2.51
CA ILE A 211 1.82 -11.89 1.54
C ILE A 211 0.84 -12.76 0.74
N GLY A 212 1.32 -13.88 0.22
CA GLY A 212 0.46 -14.82 -0.51
C GLY A 212 -0.67 -15.37 0.34
N TYR A 213 -0.41 -15.71 1.59
CA TYR A 213 -1.42 -16.18 2.54
C TYR A 213 -2.47 -15.09 2.84
N ILE A 214 -2.06 -13.83 3.01
CA ILE A 214 -2.94 -12.68 3.32
C ILE A 214 -3.83 -12.33 2.12
N ILE A 215 -3.25 -12.16 0.94
CA ILE A 215 -3.96 -11.79 -0.30
C ILE A 215 -4.99 -12.88 -0.68
N GLY A 216 -4.61 -14.14 -0.54
CA GLY A 216 -5.50 -15.27 -0.73
C GLY A 216 -5.42 -15.94 -2.11
N PRO A 217 -5.95 -17.18 -2.21
CA PRO A 217 -5.61 -18.09 -3.30
C PRO A 217 -6.06 -17.64 -4.69
N LEU A 218 -7.24 -17.03 -4.82
CA LEU A 218 -7.77 -16.61 -6.12
C LEU A 218 -6.87 -15.55 -6.78
N PHE A 219 -6.52 -14.52 -6.01
CA PHE A 219 -5.67 -13.43 -6.51
C PHE A 219 -4.27 -13.94 -6.83
N LEU A 220 -3.72 -14.83 -6.00
CA LEU A 220 -2.39 -15.40 -6.22
C LEU A 220 -2.36 -16.37 -7.39
N PHE A 221 -3.44 -17.09 -7.66
CA PHE A 221 -3.56 -17.92 -8.85
C PHE A 221 -3.50 -17.07 -10.13
N VAL A 222 -4.26 -15.97 -10.18
CA VAL A 222 -4.23 -15.02 -11.32
C VAL A 222 -2.86 -14.33 -11.44
N TRP A 223 -2.25 -13.96 -10.32
CA TRP A 223 -0.88 -13.42 -10.28
C TRP A 223 0.12 -14.42 -10.87
N PHE A 224 0.05 -15.69 -10.48
CA PHE A 224 0.94 -16.74 -10.98
C PHE A 224 0.73 -17.03 -12.48
N ILE A 225 -0.52 -17.01 -12.98
CA ILE A 225 -0.79 -17.06 -14.43
C ILE A 225 -0.07 -15.91 -15.14
N GLY A 226 -0.07 -14.71 -14.58
CA GLY A 226 0.68 -13.58 -15.10
C GLY A 226 2.18 -13.89 -15.24
N ALA A 227 2.79 -14.48 -14.21
CA ALA A 227 4.21 -14.89 -14.27
C ALA A 227 4.48 -15.96 -15.33
N LEU A 228 3.57 -16.91 -15.50
CA LEU A 228 3.67 -17.90 -16.58
C LEU A 228 3.61 -17.23 -17.95
N ILE A 229 2.72 -16.26 -18.16
CA ILE A 229 2.65 -15.51 -19.42
C ILE A 229 3.93 -14.71 -19.63
N GLY A 230 4.37 -13.93 -18.62
CA GLY A 230 5.51 -13.03 -18.73
C GLY A 230 6.84 -13.77 -18.86
N ASP A 231 7.17 -14.61 -17.89
CA ASP A 231 8.48 -15.24 -17.81
C ASP A 231 8.58 -16.50 -18.67
N ILE A 232 7.59 -17.41 -18.58
CA ILE A 232 7.66 -18.67 -19.32
C ILE A 232 7.20 -18.47 -20.77
N GLY A 233 6.11 -17.73 -21.02
CA GLY A 233 5.59 -17.51 -22.37
C GLY A 233 6.45 -16.54 -23.17
N ILE A 234 6.57 -15.29 -22.69
CA ILE A 234 7.25 -14.21 -23.44
C ILE A 234 8.76 -14.37 -23.38
N VAL A 235 9.35 -14.44 -22.16
CA VAL A 235 10.79 -14.43 -22.03
C VAL A 235 11.38 -15.75 -22.53
N TRP A 236 11.09 -16.87 -21.85
CA TRP A 236 11.70 -18.16 -22.22
C TRP A 236 11.16 -18.72 -23.54
N GLY A 237 9.85 -18.86 -23.68
CA GLY A 237 9.24 -19.48 -24.86
C GLY A 237 9.49 -18.68 -26.14
N GLY A 238 9.28 -17.35 -26.09
CA GLY A 238 9.48 -16.51 -27.27
C GLY A 238 10.95 -16.37 -27.69
N THR A 239 11.89 -16.30 -26.73
CA THR A 239 13.34 -16.28 -27.07
C THR A 239 13.82 -17.62 -27.58
N THR A 240 13.37 -18.74 -27.00
CA THR A 240 13.72 -20.08 -27.44
C THR A 240 13.15 -20.40 -28.84
N ALA A 241 11.94 -19.89 -29.12
CA ALA A 241 11.35 -19.99 -30.47
C ALA A 241 11.97 -19.03 -31.50
N GLY A 242 12.91 -18.16 -31.09
CA GLY A 242 13.57 -17.21 -32.00
C GLY A 242 12.67 -16.05 -32.45
N LEU A 243 11.54 -15.79 -31.75
CA LEU A 243 10.61 -14.72 -32.12
C LEU A 243 11.20 -13.34 -31.82
N TRP A 244 11.98 -13.23 -30.74
CA TRP A 244 12.65 -11.98 -30.32
C TRP A 244 13.89 -12.25 -29.47
N THR A 245 14.71 -11.21 -29.33
CA THR A 245 15.89 -11.24 -28.45
C THR A 245 15.47 -11.12 -26.99
N LEU A 246 16.35 -11.50 -26.06
CA LEU A 246 16.08 -11.38 -24.62
C LEU A 246 15.76 -9.93 -24.19
N ALA A 247 16.46 -8.95 -24.74
CA ALA A 247 16.20 -7.53 -24.49
C ALA A 247 14.81 -7.10 -24.99
N ALA A 248 14.42 -7.54 -26.20
CA ALA A 248 13.09 -7.27 -26.73
C ALA A 248 11.99 -7.98 -25.89
N ALA A 249 12.23 -9.22 -25.44
CA ALA A 249 11.33 -9.96 -24.56
C ALA A 249 11.07 -9.22 -23.26
N ALA A 250 12.11 -8.66 -22.61
CA ALA A 250 11.99 -7.86 -21.40
C ALA A 250 11.13 -6.61 -21.62
N GLY A 251 11.34 -5.91 -22.74
CA GLY A 251 10.52 -4.75 -23.13
C GLY A 251 9.05 -5.10 -23.41
N ILE A 252 8.78 -6.22 -24.07
CA ILE A 252 7.43 -6.73 -24.34
C ILE A 252 6.75 -7.11 -23.02
N LYS A 253 7.40 -7.88 -22.16
CA LYS A 253 6.91 -8.32 -20.86
C LYS A 253 6.52 -7.13 -19.99
N SER A 254 7.44 -6.19 -19.80
CA SER A 254 7.20 -5.01 -18.95
C SER A 254 6.07 -4.15 -19.49
N SER A 255 6.07 -3.84 -20.80
CA SER A 255 5.03 -3.01 -21.43
C SER A 255 3.64 -3.68 -21.36
N LEU A 256 3.56 -5.00 -21.57
CA LEU A 256 2.31 -5.75 -21.45
C LEU A 256 1.77 -5.71 -20.00
N GLY A 257 2.62 -5.99 -19.01
CA GLY A 257 2.24 -5.94 -17.58
C GLY A 257 1.76 -4.56 -17.15
N ILE A 258 2.49 -3.51 -17.53
CA ILE A 258 2.12 -2.11 -17.28
C ILE A 258 0.78 -1.79 -17.97
N GLY A 259 0.63 -2.17 -19.24
CA GLY A 259 -0.62 -1.99 -19.99
C GLY A 259 -1.81 -2.60 -19.27
N VAL A 260 -1.70 -3.84 -18.79
CA VAL A 260 -2.75 -4.53 -18.02
C VAL A 260 -3.09 -3.78 -16.73
N MET A 261 -2.09 -3.31 -15.98
CA MET A 261 -2.31 -2.55 -14.73
C MET A 261 -3.02 -1.22 -15.00
N VAL A 262 -2.53 -0.43 -15.97
CA VAL A 262 -3.14 0.84 -16.36
C VAL A 262 -4.55 0.63 -16.93
N GLY A 263 -4.73 -0.39 -17.79
CA GLY A 263 -6.03 -0.76 -18.35
C GLY A 263 -7.05 -1.15 -17.28
N THR A 264 -6.60 -1.84 -16.23
CA THR A 264 -7.43 -2.12 -15.05
C THR A 264 -7.92 -0.83 -14.40
N GLY A 265 -7.03 0.16 -14.22
CA GLY A 265 -7.38 1.49 -13.69
C GLY A 265 -8.45 2.18 -14.54
N PHE A 266 -8.30 2.19 -15.87
CA PHE A 266 -9.34 2.72 -16.78
C PHE A 266 -10.66 1.92 -16.68
N GLY A 267 -10.60 0.60 -16.59
CA GLY A 267 -11.76 -0.25 -16.37
C GLY A 267 -12.51 0.09 -15.08
N ILE A 268 -11.79 0.39 -14.01
CA ILE A 268 -12.33 0.86 -12.73
C ILE A 268 -13.10 2.18 -12.92
N ILE A 269 -12.52 3.14 -13.64
CA ILE A 269 -13.16 4.43 -13.92
C ILE A 269 -14.47 4.21 -14.71
N VAL A 270 -14.39 3.47 -15.81
CA VAL A 270 -15.53 3.27 -16.71
C VAL A 270 -16.69 2.56 -16.01
N LYS A 271 -16.43 1.50 -15.26
CA LYS A 271 -17.47 0.69 -14.61
C LYS A 271 -17.86 1.15 -13.21
N GLY A 272 -16.88 1.62 -12.43
CA GLY A 272 -17.08 1.95 -11.03
C GLY A 272 -17.56 3.38 -10.80
N ILE A 273 -17.09 4.34 -11.62
CA ILE A 273 -17.24 5.76 -11.35
C ILE A 273 -18.21 6.44 -12.32
N LEU A 274 -18.02 6.29 -13.64
CA LEU A 274 -18.85 6.97 -14.63
C LEU A 274 -20.36 6.74 -14.44
N PRO A 275 -20.86 5.52 -14.16
CA PRO A 275 -22.29 5.30 -13.95
C PRO A 275 -22.84 6.00 -12.70
N LYS A 276 -21.99 6.28 -11.71
CA LYS A 276 -22.37 6.89 -10.44
C LYS A 276 -21.92 8.36 -10.33
N ALA A 277 -21.32 8.91 -11.37
CA ALA A 277 -20.74 10.25 -11.36
C ALA A 277 -21.76 11.31 -10.92
N LYS A 278 -22.99 11.30 -11.47
CA LYS A 278 -24.05 12.24 -11.07
C LYS A 278 -24.39 12.16 -9.58
N THR A 279 -24.47 10.95 -9.02
CA THR A 279 -24.79 10.75 -7.60
C THR A 279 -23.63 11.18 -6.72
N VAL A 280 -22.41 10.80 -7.07
CA VAL A 280 -21.19 11.12 -6.31
C VAL A 280 -20.91 12.62 -6.33
N PHE A 281 -20.86 13.23 -7.52
CA PHE A 281 -20.58 14.67 -7.65
C PHE A 281 -21.77 15.55 -7.25
N GLY A 282 -23.01 15.15 -7.54
CA GLY A 282 -24.22 15.90 -7.18
C GLY A 282 -24.41 16.04 -5.67
N SER A 283 -24.12 14.99 -4.90
CA SER A 283 -24.24 15.03 -3.44
C SER A 283 -23.20 15.95 -2.78
N MET A 284 -21.98 16.08 -3.35
CA MET A 284 -20.94 16.96 -2.81
C MET A 284 -21.33 18.45 -2.84
N PHE A 285 -22.17 18.86 -3.77
CA PHE A 285 -22.62 20.25 -3.90
C PHE A 285 -23.93 20.53 -3.13
N SER A 286 -24.53 19.50 -2.48
CA SER A 286 -25.74 19.68 -1.71
C SER A 286 -25.47 20.46 -0.41
N LYS A 287 -26.35 21.43 -0.08
CA LYS A 287 -26.23 22.25 1.14
C LYS A 287 -26.27 21.42 2.44
N SER A 288 -26.92 20.27 2.42
CA SER A 288 -27.07 19.37 3.57
C SER A 288 -25.76 18.79 4.10
N GLN A 289 -24.72 18.67 3.27
CA GLN A 289 -23.45 18.06 3.69
C GLN A 289 -22.41 19.06 4.19
N ARG A 290 -22.56 20.35 3.87
CA ARG A 290 -21.61 21.39 4.30
C ARG A 290 -21.63 21.71 5.81
N GLY A 291 -22.73 21.40 6.50
CA GLY A 291 -22.90 21.70 7.92
C GLY A 291 -22.26 20.72 8.90
N ASP A 292 -21.96 19.50 8.45
CA ASP A 292 -21.57 18.37 9.32
C ASP A 292 -20.14 17.86 9.04
N ALA A 293 -19.30 18.69 8.45
CA ALA A 293 -17.89 18.35 8.25
C ALA A 293 -17.17 18.19 9.60
N ILE A 294 -16.30 17.16 9.71
CA ILE A 294 -15.54 16.81 10.91
C ILE A 294 -14.72 18.00 11.41
N VAL A 295 -14.16 18.78 10.48
CA VAL A 295 -13.38 19.99 10.73
C VAL A 295 -13.92 21.16 9.89
N PRO A 296 -13.70 22.42 10.33
CA PRO A 296 -14.16 23.59 9.58
C PRO A 296 -13.49 23.68 8.21
N LEU A 297 -14.16 23.23 7.16
CA LEU A 297 -13.63 23.21 5.78
C LEU A 297 -13.52 24.62 5.15
N ARG A 298 -13.91 25.67 5.85
CA ARG A 298 -13.74 27.06 5.39
C ARG A 298 -12.29 27.44 5.07
N TRP A 299 -11.33 26.76 5.69
CA TRP A 299 -9.90 26.98 5.46
C TRP A 299 -9.34 26.17 4.29
N ALA A 300 -10.06 25.15 3.79
CA ALA A 300 -9.58 24.29 2.71
C ALA A 300 -9.16 25.06 1.45
N PRO A 301 -9.92 26.05 0.94
CA PRO A 301 -9.48 26.82 -0.24
C PRO A 301 -8.16 27.59 0.01
N ILE A 302 -7.99 28.12 1.21
CA ILE A 302 -6.75 28.84 1.57
C ILE A 302 -5.57 27.88 1.59
N VAL A 303 -5.72 26.70 2.20
CA VAL A 303 -4.69 25.66 2.21
C VAL A 303 -4.34 25.20 0.79
N MET A 304 -5.32 25.03 -0.10
CA MET A 304 -5.08 24.68 -1.50
C MET A 304 -4.27 25.76 -2.24
N VAL A 305 -4.58 27.06 -2.02
CA VAL A 305 -3.80 28.16 -2.59
C VAL A 305 -2.38 28.17 -2.05
N VAL A 306 -2.20 27.97 -0.73
CA VAL A 306 -0.86 27.87 -0.12
C VAL A 306 -0.09 26.69 -0.71
N LEU A 307 -0.71 25.52 -0.88
CA LEU A 307 -0.05 24.36 -1.51
C LEU A 307 0.30 24.63 -2.98
N ALA A 308 -0.56 25.29 -3.75
CA ALA A 308 -0.22 25.69 -5.13
C ALA A 308 1.01 26.61 -5.16
N PHE A 309 1.09 27.55 -4.20
CA PHE A 309 2.28 28.42 -4.05
C PHE A 309 3.51 27.60 -3.64
N VAL A 310 3.40 26.65 -2.73
CA VAL A 310 4.49 25.75 -2.33
C VAL A 310 4.96 24.89 -3.51
N PHE A 311 4.05 24.36 -4.32
CA PHE A 311 4.41 23.56 -5.51
C PHE A 311 5.20 24.40 -6.53
N THR A 312 4.80 25.65 -6.74
CA THR A 312 5.49 26.52 -7.69
C THR A 312 6.81 27.06 -7.15
N SER A 313 6.88 27.45 -5.87
CA SER A 313 8.05 28.12 -5.30
C SER A 313 9.11 27.17 -4.74
N VAL A 314 8.70 26.05 -4.13
CA VAL A 314 9.60 25.09 -3.47
C VAL A 314 9.93 23.91 -4.39
N LEU A 315 8.91 23.34 -5.03
CA LEU A 315 9.07 22.21 -5.93
C LEU A 315 9.37 22.61 -7.38
N HIS A 316 9.35 23.91 -7.67
CA HIS A 316 9.57 24.48 -9.00
C HIS A 316 8.62 23.91 -10.09
N MET A 317 7.42 23.50 -9.69
CA MET A 317 6.40 23.02 -10.61
C MET A 317 5.76 24.18 -11.37
N GLY A 318 5.34 23.95 -12.60
CA GLY A 318 4.57 24.94 -13.36
C GLY A 318 3.24 25.27 -12.65
N VAL A 319 2.76 26.52 -12.78
CA VAL A 319 1.49 26.97 -12.16
C VAL A 319 0.31 26.08 -12.64
N VAL A 320 0.24 25.81 -13.94
CA VAL A 320 -0.82 24.98 -14.53
C VAL A 320 -0.74 23.55 -14.00
N SER A 321 0.45 22.95 -13.93
CA SER A 321 0.68 21.62 -13.36
C SER A 321 0.27 21.57 -11.88
N SER A 322 0.58 22.61 -11.11
CA SER A 322 0.20 22.72 -9.69
C SER A 322 -1.32 22.72 -9.50
N ILE A 323 -2.04 23.49 -10.33
CA ILE A 323 -3.51 23.53 -10.29
C ILE A 323 -4.11 22.18 -10.71
N ILE A 324 -3.61 21.59 -11.82
CA ILE A 324 -4.07 20.27 -12.28
C ILE A 324 -3.81 19.21 -11.22
N THR A 325 -2.67 19.27 -10.53
CA THR A 325 -2.34 18.34 -9.44
C THR A 325 -3.36 18.43 -8.30
N ILE A 326 -3.68 19.63 -7.81
CA ILE A 326 -4.63 19.81 -6.71
C ILE A 326 -6.05 19.36 -7.12
N LEU A 327 -6.51 19.74 -8.30
CA LEU A 327 -7.80 19.31 -8.84
C LEU A 327 -7.81 17.80 -9.10
N GLY A 328 -6.70 17.28 -9.61
CA GLY A 328 -6.49 15.86 -9.81
C GLY A 328 -6.56 15.08 -8.50
N VAL A 329 -5.90 15.55 -7.43
CA VAL A 329 -5.99 14.94 -6.09
C VAL A 329 -7.43 14.94 -5.59
N TRP A 330 -8.16 16.05 -5.71
CA TRP A 330 -9.57 16.10 -5.32
C TRP A 330 -10.41 15.04 -6.02
N LEU A 331 -10.28 14.93 -7.35
CA LEU A 331 -11.02 13.96 -8.14
C LEU A 331 -10.61 12.52 -7.81
N THR A 332 -9.31 12.25 -7.78
CA THR A 332 -8.79 10.89 -7.59
C THR A 332 -8.97 10.37 -6.17
N THR A 333 -8.92 11.22 -5.15
CA THR A 333 -9.23 10.85 -3.76
C THR A 333 -10.70 10.46 -3.58
N LEU A 334 -11.62 11.17 -4.25
CA LEU A 334 -13.03 10.80 -4.28
C LEU A 334 -13.22 9.42 -4.93
N MET A 335 -12.53 9.19 -6.05
CA MET A 335 -12.55 7.92 -6.78
C MET A 335 -11.94 6.79 -5.95
N SER A 336 -10.82 7.04 -5.28
CA SER A 336 -10.15 6.11 -4.37
C SER A 336 -11.09 5.69 -3.24
N ALA A 337 -11.73 6.63 -2.54
CA ALA A 337 -12.69 6.34 -1.49
C ALA A 337 -13.87 5.47 -1.97
N GLN A 338 -14.42 5.78 -3.15
CA GLN A 338 -15.53 5.03 -3.73
C GLN A 338 -15.15 3.58 -4.08
N ILE A 339 -13.99 3.39 -4.75
CA ILE A 339 -13.52 2.07 -5.18
C ILE A 339 -13.15 1.22 -3.98
N LEU A 340 -12.33 1.77 -3.09
CA LEU A 340 -11.91 1.09 -1.86
C LEU A 340 -13.11 0.68 -1.02
N GLY A 341 -14.09 1.59 -0.86
CA GLY A 341 -15.30 1.31 -0.10
C GLY A 341 -16.12 0.15 -0.65
N GLN A 342 -16.06 -0.08 -1.96
CA GLN A 342 -16.78 -1.16 -2.63
C GLN A 342 -15.98 -2.45 -2.73
N THR A 343 -14.67 -2.35 -2.97
CA THR A 343 -13.83 -3.50 -3.38
C THR A 343 -12.76 -3.88 -2.38
N GLY A 344 -12.39 -2.97 -1.49
CA GLY A 344 -11.23 -3.12 -0.60
C GLY A 344 -9.89 -2.88 -1.30
N ILE A 345 -9.86 -2.47 -2.57
CA ILE A 345 -8.65 -2.21 -3.35
C ILE A 345 -8.48 -0.71 -3.56
N ASN A 346 -7.25 -0.21 -3.35
CA ASN A 346 -6.88 1.18 -3.60
C ASN A 346 -5.76 1.27 -4.65
N PRO A 347 -6.08 1.62 -5.90
CA PRO A 347 -5.08 1.75 -6.97
C PRO A 347 -4.43 3.15 -6.97
N MET A 348 -3.80 3.54 -5.86
CA MET A 348 -3.29 4.90 -5.64
C MET A 348 -2.24 5.33 -6.67
N GLU A 349 -1.36 4.43 -7.09
CA GLU A 349 -0.33 4.68 -8.10
C GLU A 349 -0.93 4.90 -9.48
N VAL A 350 -2.01 4.19 -9.82
CA VAL A 350 -2.73 4.38 -11.10
C VAL A 350 -3.34 5.78 -11.16
N PHE A 351 -3.88 6.27 -10.05
CA PHE A 351 -4.39 7.64 -9.96
C PHE A 351 -3.27 8.66 -10.12
N GLY A 352 -2.09 8.40 -9.55
CA GLY A 352 -0.90 9.20 -9.76
C GLY A 352 -0.53 9.30 -11.25
N VAL A 353 -0.53 8.17 -11.95
CA VAL A 353 -0.29 8.11 -13.41
C VAL A 353 -1.35 8.89 -14.19
N ILE A 354 -2.62 8.78 -13.85
CA ILE A 354 -3.70 9.49 -14.57
C ILE A 354 -3.52 11.01 -14.49
N VAL A 355 -3.23 11.53 -13.30
CA VAL A 355 -3.03 12.98 -13.12
C VAL A 355 -1.73 13.44 -13.77
N LEU A 356 -0.66 12.65 -13.67
CA LEU A 356 0.59 12.87 -14.40
C LEU A 356 0.36 12.98 -15.90
N LEU A 357 -0.38 12.07 -16.51
CA LEU A 357 -0.71 12.10 -17.94
C LEU A 357 -1.55 13.33 -18.30
N ALA A 358 -2.49 13.73 -17.43
CA ALA A 358 -3.25 14.96 -17.61
C ALA A 358 -2.34 16.21 -17.60
N CYS A 359 -1.36 16.27 -16.69
CA CYS A 359 -0.36 17.33 -16.68
C CYS A 359 0.50 17.33 -17.95
N LYS A 360 0.98 16.17 -18.39
CA LYS A 360 1.75 16.04 -19.66
C LYS A 360 0.96 16.45 -20.89
N ALA A 361 -0.34 16.20 -20.90
CA ALA A 361 -1.22 16.59 -22.01
C ALA A 361 -1.51 18.10 -22.03
N ALA A 362 -1.51 18.76 -20.87
CA ALA A 362 -1.82 20.17 -20.73
C ALA A 362 -0.60 21.08 -20.80
N THR A 363 0.59 20.56 -20.41
CA THR A 363 1.83 21.35 -20.26
C THR A 363 3.06 20.50 -20.62
N ALA A 364 4.14 21.17 -21.00
CA ALA A 364 5.44 20.53 -21.21
C ALA A 364 6.16 20.37 -19.85
N ILE A 365 5.71 19.43 -19.01
CA ILE A 365 6.34 19.17 -17.71
C ILE A 365 7.65 18.39 -17.84
N GLY A 366 8.62 18.71 -16.97
CA GLY A 366 9.86 17.95 -16.84
C GLY A 366 9.65 16.57 -16.22
N GLN A 367 10.62 15.66 -16.43
CA GLN A 367 10.52 14.29 -15.89
C GLN A 367 10.41 14.31 -14.36
N LEU A 368 11.23 15.08 -13.67
CA LEU A 368 11.20 15.18 -12.21
C LEU A 368 9.86 15.74 -11.69
N GLU A 369 9.35 16.80 -12.33
CA GLU A 369 8.05 17.37 -12.02
C GLU A 369 6.92 16.31 -12.17
N ALA A 370 7.02 15.48 -13.20
CA ALA A 370 6.06 14.40 -13.44
C ALA A 370 6.01 13.37 -12.29
N PHE A 371 7.18 13.01 -11.74
CA PHE A 371 7.24 12.16 -10.53
C PHE A 371 6.65 12.86 -9.31
N PHE A 372 6.87 14.16 -9.15
CA PHE A 372 6.30 14.93 -8.04
C PHE A 372 4.77 14.94 -8.08
N VAL A 373 4.19 15.16 -9.26
CA VAL A 373 2.74 15.05 -9.48
C VAL A 373 2.24 13.66 -9.08
N ALA A 374 2.85 12.61 -9.61
CA ALA A 374 2.45 11.23 -9.32
C ALA A 374 2.54 10.90 -7.82
N ALA A 375 3.61 11.34 -7.14
CA ALA A 375 3.83 11.08 -5.72
C ALA A 375 2.83 11.81 -4.83
N ILE A 376 2.54 13.09 -5.07
CA ILE A 376 1.53 13.85 -4.32
C ILE A 376 0.17 13.16 -4.41
N VAL A 377 -0.23 12.75 -5.62
CA VAL A 377 -1.51 12.08 -5.86
C VAL A 377 -1.54 10.70 -5.19
N ALA A 378 -0.50 9.90 -5.35
CA ALA A 378 -0.43 8.56 -4.78
C ALA A 378 -0.47 8.59 -3.23
N VAL A 379 0.27 9.50 -2.60
CA VAL A 379 0.24 9.70 -1.14
C VAL A 379 -1.16 10.12 -0.69
N ALA A 380 -1.77 11.10 -1.36
CA ALA A 380 -3.11 11.56 -1.00
C ALA A 380 -4.16 10.45 -1.15
N CYS A 381 -4.15 9.71 -2.26
CA CYS A 381 -5.07 8.59 -2.50
C CYS A 381 -4.81 7.43 -1.52
N GLY A 382 -3.55 7.14 -1.21
CA GLY A 382 -3.17 6.15 -0.22
C GLY A 382 -3.75 6.48 1.14
N LEU A 383 -3.50 7.69 1.63
CA LEU A 383 -3.99 8.15 2.92
C LEU A 383 -5.52 8.17 2.99
N VAL A 384 -6.20 8.65 1.93
CA VAL A 384 -7.67 8.59 1.86
C VAL A 384 -8.18 7.16 2.04
N GLY A 385 -7.48 6.20 1.45
CA GLY A 385 -7.81 4.78 1.61
C GLY A 385 -7.75 4.32 3.07
N ASP A 386 -6.72 4.72 3.79
CA ASP A 386 -6.56 4.41 5.22
C ASP A 386 -7.63 5.08 6.05
N VAL A 387 -7.73 6.40 5.96
CA VAL A 387 -8.67 7.22 6.73
C VAL A 387 -10.11 6.75 6.55
N MET A 388 -10.52 6.38 5.35
CA MET A 388 -11.89 5.93 5.10
C MET A 388 -12.16 4.54 5.68
N ASN A 389 -11.20 3.62 5.67
CA ASN A 389 -11.30 2.35 6.39
C ASN A 389 -11.39 2.57 7.91
N ASP A 390 -10.56 3.45 8.45
CA ASP A 390 -10.55 3.75 9.87
C ASP A 390 -11.82 4.48 10.33
N PHE A 391 -12.39 5.35 9.50
CA PHE A 391 -13.72 5.90 9.76
C PHE A 391 -14.81 4.83 9.75
N LYS A 392 -14.69 3.78 8.93
CA LYS A 392 -15.61 2.63 8.99
C LYS A 392 -15.45 1.88 10.30
N VAL A 393 -14.21 1.62 10.74
CA VAL A 393 -13.93 1.04 12.06
C VAL A 393 -14.58 1.89 13.15
N GLY A 394 -14.29 3.20 13.16
CA GLY A 394 -14.82 4.13 14.15
C GLY A 394 -16.34 4.19 14.16
N HIS A 395 -16.98 4.15 13.02
CA HIS A 395 -18.44 4.08 12.93
C HIS A 395 -18.99 2.81 13.60
N MET A 396 -18.34 1.64 13.39
CA MET A 396 -18.75 0.37 13.98
C MET A 396 -18.47 0.28 15.49
N VAL A 397 -17.35 0.87 15.97
CA VAL A 397 -16.99 0.89 17.40
C VAL A 397 -17.41 2.19 18.10
N ARG A 398 -18.20 3.04 17.46
CA ARG A 398 -18.73 4.30 17.98
C ARG A 398 -17.65 5.29 18.46
N SER A 399 -16.53 5.36 17.73
CA SER A 399 -15.50 6.38 17.98
C SER A 399 -15.90 7.75 17.44
N ASP A 400 -15.40 8.81 18.10
CA ASP A 400 -15.57 10.18 17.61
C ASP A 400 -14.73 10.38 16.33
N PRO A 401 -15.35 10.74 15.20
CA PRO A 401 -14.62 10.96 13.94
C PRO A 401 -13.54 12.05 14.03
N LYS A 402 -13.71 13.03 14.93
CA LYS A 402 -12.68 14.07 15.16
C LYS A 402 -11.43 13.47 15.78
N ALA A 403 -11.60 12.57 16.77
CA ALA A 403 -10.47 11.90 17.40
C ALA A 403 -9.67 11.07 16.39
N GLN A 404 -10.35 10.35 15.50
CA GLN A 404 -9.73 9.61 14.44
C GLN A 404 -9.00 10.53 13.44
N TRP A 405 -9.66 11.59 12.97
CA TRP A 405 -9.07 12.52 12.01
C TRP A 405 -7.79 13.19 12.55
N PHE A 406 -7.78 13.59 13.83
CA PHE A 406 -6.56 14.09 14.47
C PHE A 406 -5.51 12.98 14.61
N GLY A 407 -5.92 11.76 14.89
CA GLY A 407 -5.04 10.60 14.88
C GLY A 407 -4.37 10.39 13.53
N GLU A 408 -5.14 10.40 12.45
CA GLU A 408 -4.65 10.32 11.06
C GLU A 408 -3.67 11.45 10.72
N ALA A 409 -3.96 12.67 11.19
CA ALA A 409 -3.07 13.81 10.96
C ALA A 409 -1.71 13.59 11.64
N ILE A 410 -1.68 13.11 12.88
CA ILE A 410 -0.44 12.80 13.59
C ILE A 410 0.30 11.65 12.89
N GLY A 411 -0.38 10.54 12.63
CA GLY A 411 0.21 9.37 11.99
C GLY A 411 0.70 9.66 10.57
N GLY A 412 -0.07 10.44 9.80
CA GLY A 412 0.31 10.86 8.44
C GLY A 412 1.56 11.76 8.41
N VAL A 413 1.69 12.70 9.35
CA VAL A 413 2.92 13.54 9.47
C VAL A 413 4.12 12.69 9.86
N ILE A 414 3.98 11.79 10.85
CA ILE A 414 5.04 10.85 11.22
C ILE A 414 5.39 9.97 10.01
N GLY A 415 4.38 9.46 9.33
CA GLY A 415 4.54 8.65 8.12
C GLY A 415 5.31 9.38 7.02
N ALA A 416 5.02 10.66 6.77
CA ALA A 416 5.73 11.47 5.78
C ALA A 416 7.23 11.59 6.13
N ILE A 417 7.55 11.94 7.37
CA ILE A 417 8.93 12.09 7.84
C ILE A 417 9.67 10.76 7.78
N VAL A 418 9.09 9.71 8.37
CA VAL A 418 9.72 8.38 8.47
C VAL A 418 9.88 7.75 7.09
N SER A 419 8.92 7.92 6.17
CA SER A 419 9.02 7.39 4.81
C SER A 419 10.25 7.91 4.08
N ILE A 420 10.51 9.23 4.18
CA ILE A 420 11.67 9.82 3.51
C ILE A 420 12.97 9.37 4.17
N ILE A 421 13.03 9.36 5.51
CA ILE A 421 14.21 8.86 6.24
C ILE A 421 14.52 7.41 5.83
N VAL A 422 13.53 6.52 5.85
CA VAL A 422 13.72 5.10 5.52
C VAL A 422 14.09 4.90 4.06
N LEU A 423 13.46 5.66 3.15
CA LEU A 423 13.80 5.60 1.73
C LEU A 423 15.28 5.92 1.51
N PHE A 424 15.80 6.98 2.17
CA PHE A 424 17.23 7.33 2.05
C PHE A 424 18.17 6.42 2.84
N ILE A 425 17.72 5.79 3.93
CA ILE A 425 18.48 4.69 4.56
C ILE A 425 18.66 3.55 3.56
N LEU A 426 17.61 3.14 2.87
CA LEU A 426 17.67 2.08 1.86
C LEU A 426 18.50 2.50 0.65
N PHE A 427 18.36 3.74 0.20
CA PHE A 427 19.17 4.31 -0.88
C PHE A 427 20.68 4.29 -0.53
N ASN A 428 21.05 4.74 0.66
CA ASN A 428 22.45 4.76 1.10
C ASN A 428 22.99 3.34 1.38
N ALA A 429 22.13 2.40 1.78
CA ALA A 429 22.55 1.02 2.03
C ALA A 429 22.79 0.22 0.76
N TYR A 430 21.92 0.38 -0.24
CA TYR A 430 21.89 -0.48 -1.43
C TYR A 430 22.23 0.24 -2.74
N GLY A 431 22.31 1.57 -2.74
CA GLY A 431 22.57 2.38 -3.93
C GLY A 431 21.34 2.61 -4.81
N ALA A 432 21.46 3.56 -5.74
CA ALA A 432 20.40 3.89 -6.70
C ALA A 432 20.03 2.71 -7.62
N GLU A 433 20.99 1.91 -8.03
CA GLU A 433 20.83 0.77 -8.94
C GLU A 433 20.00 -0.37 -8.31
N ALA A 434 19.83 -0.37 -6.98
CA ALA A 434 19.00 -1.36 -6.30
C ALA A 434 17.51 -1.20 -6.59
N PHE A 435 17.08 0.02 -6.95
CA PHE A 435 15.69 0.31 -7.28
C PHE A 435 15.41 -0.04 -8.74
N GLY A 436 14.52 -1.00 -8.95
CA GLY A 436 14.26 -1.63 -10.24
C GLY A 436 15.05 -2.92 -10.44
N ASP A 437 16.03 -3.23 -9.57
CA ASP A 437 16.72 -4.52 -9.61
C ASP A 437 15.76 -5.64 -9.16
N PRO A 438 15.53 -6.64 -10.00
CA PRO A 438 14.64 -7.76 -9.69
C PRO A 438 15.01 -8.52 -8.42
N THR A 439 16.27 -8.49 -8.01
CA THR A 439 16.77 -9.26 -6.86
C THR A 439 16.79 -8.48 -5.56
N VAL A 440 16.88 -7.14 -5.63
CA VAL A 440 16.95 -6.24 -4.47
C VAL A 440 15.60 -5.60 -4.22
N PHE A 441 15.25 -4.58 -5.00
CA PHE A 441 13.96 -3.86 -4.92
C PHE A 441 13.33 -3.76 -6.31
N PRO A 442 12.50 -4.72 -6.72
CA PRO A 442 11.83 -4.68 -8.02
C PRO A 442 11.00 -3.42 -8.23
N ALA A 443 10.37 -2.91 -7.15
CA ALA A 443 9.60 -1.68 -7.09
C ALA A 443 8.71 -1.48 -8.33
N ALA A 444 7.95 -2.53 -8.72
CA ALA A 444 7.23 -2.59 -9.99
C ALA A 444 6.28 -1.42 -10.20
N GLN A 445 5.61 -0.95 -9.14
CA GLN A 445 4.68 0.18 -9.24
C GLN A 445 5.43 1.48 -9.61
N ALA A 446 6.61 1.72 -9.03
CA ALA A 446 7.45 2.85 -9.40
C ALA A 446 7.96 2.70 -10.85
N GLY A 447 8.21 1.49 -11.31
CA GLY A 447 8.52 1.18 -12.71
C GLY A 447 7.38 1.54 -13.67
N VAL A 448 6.11 1.34 -13.26
CA VAL A 448 4.95 1.82 -14.03
C VAL A 448 5.01 3.34 -14.19
N VAL A 449 5.23 4.07 -13.11
CA VAL A 449 5.32 5.53 -13.14
C VAL A 449 6.49 5.97 -14.02
N ALA A 450 7.67 5.36 -13.87
CA ALA A 450 8.85 5.63 -14.68
C ALA A 450 8.57 5.47 -16.17
N SER A 451 7.92 4.38 -16.56
CA SER A 451 7.55 4.14 -17.97
C SER A 451 6.55 5.16 -18.51
N MET A 452 5.68 5.72 -17.67
CA MET A 452 4.76 6.78 -18.10
C MET A 452 5.48 8.15 -18.20
N VAL A 453 6.56 8.33 -17.44
CA VAL A 453 7.39 9.54 -17.50
C VAL A 453 8.33 9.51 -18.70
N GLU A 454 9.06 8.43 -18.93
CA GLU A 454 10.06 8.31 -20.00
C GLU A 454 9.42 8.01 -21.37
N GLY A 455 8.50 7.05 -21.39
CA GLY A 455 7.87 6.48 -22.57
C GLY A 455 7.81 4.96 -22.50
N ILE A 456 6.94 4.38 -23.31
CA ILE A 456 6.64 2.94 -23.29
C ILE A 456 7.63 2.21 -24.19
N ALA A 457 8.36 1.22 -23.64
CA ALA A 457 9.38 0.45 -24.37
C ALA A 457 8.81 -0.31 -25.58
N ASN A 458 7.58 -0.85 -25.46
CA ASN A 458 6.90 -1.55 -26.55
C ASN A 458 5.43 -1.14 -26.60
N MET A 459 5.11 -0.16 -27.43
CA MET A 459 3.75 0.40 -27.56
C MET A 459 2.70 -0.64 -27.96
N PRO A 460 2.92 -1.54 -28.94
CA PRO A 460 1.96 -2.60 -29.27
C PRO A 460 1.62 -3.50 -28.07
N ALA A 461 2.63 -3.98 -27.34
CA ALA A 461 2.42 -4.80 -26.14
C ALA A 461 1.66 -4.04 -25.05
N PHE A 462 1.97 -2.75 -24.85
CA PHE A 462 1.24 -1.90 -23.92
C PHE A 462 -0.23 -1.76 -24.31
N LEU A 463 -0.53 -1.48 -25.56
CA LEU A 463 -1.93 -1.33 -26.02
C LEU A 463 -2.72 -2.64 -25.92
N ILE A 464 -2.10 -3.78 -26.21
CA ILE A 464 -2.71 -5.10 -25.99
C ILE A 464 -3.04 -5.27 -24.50
N GLY A 465 -2.07 -4.96 -23.63
CA GLY A 465 -2.25 -5.02 -22.18
C GLY A 465 -3.35 -4.08 -21.69
N LEU A 466 -3.37 -2.84 -22.18
CA LEU A 466 -4.39 -1.84 -21.85
C LEU A 466 -5.80 -2.33 -22.19
N CYS A 467 -5.99 -2.81 -23.42
CA CYS A 467 -7.27 -3.36 -23.85
C CYS A 467 -7.67 -4.60 -23.03
N ALA A 468 -6.73 -5.54 -22.82
CA ALA A 468 -6.96 -6.72 -22.01
C ALA A 468 -7.31 -6.34 -20.55
N GLY A 469 -6.60 -5.37 -19.96
CA GLY A 469 -6.86 -4.85 -18.63
C GLY A 469 -8.28 -4.30 -18.46
N ILE A 470 -8.73 -3.48 -19.41
CA ILE A 470 -10.10 -2.96 -19.44
C ILE A 470 -11.12 -4.10 -19.56
N VAL A 471 -10.97 -4.95 -20.58
CA VAL A 471 -11.94 -6.01 -20.89
C VAL A 471 -12.07 -7.01 -19.74
N PHE A 472 -10.96 -7.52 -19.22
CA PHE A 472 -10.98 -8.51 -18.14
C PHE A 472 -11.49 -7.91 -16.82
N TYR A 473 -11.23 -6.63 -16.55
CA TYR A 473 -11.85 -5.94 -15.42
C TYR A 473 -13.37 -5.84 -15.57
N LEU A 474 -13.86 -5.52 -16.77
CA LEU A 474 -15.31 -5.51 -17.07
C LEU A 474 -15.93 -6.91 -16.87
N LEU A 475 -15.19 -7.99 -17.09
CA LEU A 475 -15.57 -9.37 -16.80
C LEU A 475 -15.44 -9.76 -15.32
N LYS A 476 -15.07 -8.82 -14.43
CA LYS A 476 -14.91 -9.01 -12.98
C LYS A 476 -13.76 -9.94 -12.58
N LEU A 477 -12.71 -10.06 -13.41
CA LEU A 477 -11.50 -10.78 -13.05
C LEU A 477 -10.56 -9.88 -12.21
N PRO A 478 -9.73 -10.45 -11.33
CA PRO A 478 -8.75 -9.69 -10.53
C PRO A 478 -7.52 -9.32 -11.36
N VAL A 479 -7.69 -8.45 -12.35
CA VAL A 479 -6.73 -8.19 -13.43
C VAL A 479 -5.48 -7.45 -12.97
N MET A 480 -5.57 -6.65 -11.91
CA MET A 480 -4.40 -5.95 -11.35
C MET A 480 -3.30 -6.95 -10.97
N THR A 481 -3.67 -8.05 -10.35
CA THR A 481 -2.71 -9.11 -9.98
C THR A 481 -2.16 -9.85 -11.20
N LEU A 482 -2.91 -9.95 -12.29
CA LEU A 482 -2.41 -10.47 -13.57
C LEU A 482 -1.27 -9.58 -14.11
N GLY A 483 -1.50 -8.27 -14.15
CA GLY A 483 -0.50 -7.29 -14.58
C GLY A 483 0.77 -7.33 -13.74
N LEU A 484 0.62 -7.39 -12.40
CA LEU A 484 1.74 -7.58 -11.47
C LEU A 484 2.51 -8.88 -11.77
N GLY A 485 1.79 -9.98 -11.99
CA GLY A 485 2.40 -11.26 -12.30
C GLY A 485 3.21 -11.23 -13.60
N ILE A 486 2.67 -10.60 -14.65
CA ILE A 486 3.39 -10.43 -15.92
C ILE A 486 4.67 -9.59 -15.72
N TYR A 487 4.59 -8.52 -14.94
CA TYR A 487 5.69 -7.58 -14.74
C TYR A 487 6.78 -8.11 -13.81
N LEU A 488 6.40 -8.67 -12.66
CA LEU A 488 7.33 -9.11 -11.62
C LEU A 488 8.18 -10.31 -12.05
N PRO A 489 9.37 -10.50 -11.44
CA PRO A 489 10.17 -11.71 -11.64
C PRO A 489 9.42 -12.98 -11.19
N PHE A 490 9.64 -14.08 -11.89
CA PHE A 490 8.98 -15.37 -11.66
C PHE A 490 9.06 -15.81 -10.19
N TYR A 491 10.23 -15.74 -9.57
CA TYR A 491 10.47 -16.23 -8.21
C TYR A 491 9.58 -15.54 -7.16
N LEU A 492 9.29 -14.22 -7.33
CA LEU A 492 8.41 -13.48 -6.44
C LEU A 492 6.97 -13.99 -6.53
N SER A 493 6.47 -14.08 -7.76
CA SER A 493 5.13 -14.56 -8.05
C SER A 493 4.92 -16.00 -7.60
N PHE A 494 5.93 -16.87 -7.82
CA PHE A 494 5.90 -18.27 -7.45
C PHE A 494 5.92 -18.44 -5.92
N THR A 495 6.79 -17.71 -5.21
CA THR A 495 6.85 -17.77 -3.74
C THR A 495 5.55 -17.28 -3.09
N ALA A 496 5.00 -16.16 -3.60
CA ALA A 496 3.71 -15.67 -3.12
C ALA A 496 2.57 -16.66 -3.42
N PHE A 497 2.57 -17.31 -4.58
CA PHE A 497 1.60 -18.34 -4.94
C PHE A 497 1.65 -19.54 -3.99
N LEU A 498 2.83 -19.98 -3.58
CA LEU A 498 2.99 -21.04 -2.57
C LEU A 498 2.35 -20.64 -1.23
N GLY A 499 2.45 -19.36 -0.84
CA GLY A 499 1.74 -18.82 0.32
C GLY A 499 0.21 -18.89 0.18
N GLY A 500 -0.31 -18.60 -1.00
CA GLY A 500 -1.73 -18.77 -1.33
C GLY A 500 -2.19 -20.23 -1.28
N LEU A 501 -1.37 -21.17 -1.78
CA LEU A 501 -1.62 -22.61 -1.67
C LEU A 501 -1.60 -23.09 -0.22
N LEU A 502 -0.66 -22.61 0.59
CA LEU A 502 -0.61 -22.92 2.01
C LEU A 502 -1.91 -22.52 2.71
N LYS A 503 -2.49 -21.37 2.35
CA LYS A 503 -3.81 -20.97 2.86
C LYS A 503 -4.89 -21.96 2.51
N VAL A 504 -4.96 -22.43 1.26
CA VAL A 504 -5.93 -23.45 0.83
C VAL A 504 -5.78 -24.73 1.67
N ILE A 505 -4.55 -25.21 1.85
CA ILE A 505 -4.26 -26.41 2.64
C ILE A 505 -4.71 -26.22 4.10
N VAL A 506 -4.36 -25.09 4.73
CA VAL A 506 -4.76 -24.78 6.10
C VAL A 506 -6.29 -24.70 6.22
N ASP A 507 -6.97 -24.04 5.29
CA ASP A 507 -8.43 -23.92 5.29
C ASP A 507 -9.11 -25.29 5.13
N LEU A 508 -8.57 -26.19 4.28
CA LEU A 508 -9.07 -27.56 4.11
C LEU A 508 -8.87 -28.39 5.37
N ILE A 509 -7.69 -28.30 6.00
CA ILE A 509 -7.41 -29.01 7.27
C ILE A 509 -8.37 -28.52 8.36
N GLN A 510 -8.56 -27.21 8.49
CA GLN A 510 -9.47 -26.62 9.48
C GLN A 510 -10.93 -27.05 9.25
N LYS A 511 -11.39 -27.07 8.00
CA LYS A 511 -12.72 -27.62 7.65
C LYS A 511 -12.85 -29.10 8.00
N GLY A 512 -11.80 -29.89 7.78
CA GLY A 512 -11.77 -31.32 8.14
C GLY A 512 -11.87 -31.56 9.65
N ILE A 513 -11.16 -30.78 10.45
CA ILE A 513 -11.12 -30.90 11.93
C ILE A 513 -12.42 -30.37 12.57
N HIS A 514 -13.04 -29.36 12.00
CA HIS A 514 -14.18 -28.65 12.58
C HIS A 514 -15.49 -28.90 11.80
N LYS A 515 -15.72 -30.11 11.31
CA LYS A 515 -16.90 -30.52 10.50
C LYS A 515 -18.25 -30.07 11.05
N ASN A 516 -18.38 -29.90 12.37
CA ASN A 516 -19.62 -29.55 13.06
C ASN A 516 -19.73 -28.07 13.47
N LYS A 517 -18.77 -27.19 13.05
CA LYS A 517 -18.84 -25.77 13.36
C LYS A 517 -19.21 -24.95 12.13
N PRO A 518 -20.05 -23.91 12.26
CA PRO A 518 -20.36 -23.04 11.13
C PRO A 518 -19.08 -22.37 10.61
N GLU A 519 -19.00 -22.20 9.30
CA GLU A 519 -17.83 -21.64 8.58
C GLU A 519 -17.40 -20.29 9.12
N THR A 520 -18.34 -19.51 9.64
CA THR A 520 -18.12 -18.22 10.33
C THR A 520 -17.30 -18.36 11.62
N GLU A 521 -17.43 -19.45 12.38
CA GLU A 521 -16.63 -19.68 13.60
C GLU A 521 -15.20 -20.15 13.28
N ILE A 522 -15.02 -20.92 12.21
CA ILE A 522 -13.71 -21.38 11.74
C ILE A 522 -12.89 -20.18 11.24
N ARG A 523 -13.50 -19.27 10.48
CA ARG A 523 -12.89 -18.01 10.05
C ARG A 523 -12.54 -17.07 11.22
N LYS A 524 -13.32 -17.06 12.29
CA LYS A 524 -13.09 -16.25 13.49
C LYS A 524 -11.84 -16.64 14.29
N SER A 525 -11.27 -17.84 14.12
CA SER A 525 -10.03 -18.20 14.80
C SER A 525 -8.84 -17.38 14.33
N GLY A 526 -8.76 -17.05 13.05
CA GLY A 526 -7.82 -16.09 12.45
C GLY A 526 -6.33 -16.34 12.71
N VAL A 527 -5.95 -17.45 13.32
CA VAL A 527 -4.58 -17.73 13.78
C VAL A 527 -3.59 -17.71 12.61
N GLY A 528 -3.95 -18.29 11.47
CA GLY A 528 -3.09 -18.29 10.28
C GLY A 528 -2.80 -16.88 9.77
N LEU A 529 -3.80 -15.99 9.82
CA LEU A 529 -3.66 -14.61 9.39
C LEU A 529 -2.81 -13.79 10.39
N ILE A 530 -2.91 -14.10 11.69
CA ILE A 530 -2.06 -13.49 12.73
C ILE A 530 -0.61 -13.90 12.53
N ILE A 531 -0.34 -15.18 12.26
CA ILE A 531 1.01 -15.69 11.97
C ILE A 531 1.55 -15.00 10.71
N ALA A 532 0.78 -14.96 9.62
CA ALA A 532 1.19 -14.31 8.38
C ALA A 532 1.50 -12.81 8.59
N SER A 533 0.69 -12.08 9.36
CA SER A 533 0.95 -10.68 9.70
C SER A 533 2.25 -10.50 10.49
N GLY A 534 2.54 -11.39 11.44
CA GLY A 534 3.80 -11.39 12.18
C GLY A 534 5.00 -11.68 11.28
N LEU A 535 4.91 -12.70 10.42
CA LEU A 535 5.98 -13.05 9.47
C LEU A 535 6.30 -11.90 8.52
N LEU A 536 5.26 -11.22 8.01
CA LEU A 536 5.41 -10.06 7.14
C LEU A 536 6.14 -8.92 7.86
N GLY A 537 5.66 -8.54 9.04
CA GLY A 537 6.23 -7.41 9.78
C GLY A 537 7.65 -7.68 10.28
N GLY A 538 7.94 -8.90 10.73
CA GLY A 538 9.26 -9.24 11.28
C GLY A 538 10.39 -9.16 10.26
N GLU A 539 10.23 -9.78 9.10
CA GLU A 539 11.24 -9.72 8.02
C GLU A 539 11.39 -8.29 7.48
N ALA A 540 10.27 -7.57 7.31
CA ALA A 540 10.32 -6.19 6.80
C ALA A 540 11.04 -5.24 7.76
N ILE A 541 10.76 -5.32 9.07
CA ILE A 541 11.47 -4.53 10.09
C ILE A 541 12.96 -4.89 10.11
N ALA A 542 13.28 -6.19 10.09
CA ALA A 542 14.68 -6.64 10.09
C ALA A 542 15.42 -6.13 8.85
N GLY A 543 14.80 -6.12 7.67
CA GLY A 543 15.40 -5.58 6.45
C GLY A 543 15.78 -4.10 6.57
N VAL A 544 14.93 -3.27 7.16
CA VAL A 544 15.26 -1.84 7.40
C VAL A 544 16.35 -1.68 8.48
N VAL A 545 16.29 -2.48 9.55
CA VAL A 545 17.31 -2.44 10.61
C VAL A 545 18.68 -2.86 10.07
N ILE A 546 18.74 -3.90 9.24
CA ILE A 546 19.97 -4.33 8.56
C ILE A 546 20.51 -3.19 7.68
N ALA A 547 19.66 -2.55 6.86
CA ALA A 547 20.06 -1.42 6.04
C ALA A 547 20.63 -0.26 6.88
N LEU A 548 19.97 0.07 7.99
CA LEU A 548 20.45 1.10 8.92
C LEU A 548 21.83 0.75 9.50
N ILE A 549 22.02 -0.50 9.92
CA ILE A 549 23.31 -0.98 10.44
C ILE A 549 24.38 -0.90 9.35
N MET A 550 24.09 -1.28 8.11
CA MET A 550 25.02 -1.17 6.98
C MET A 550 25.50 0.28 6.79
N VAL A 551 24.57 1.23 6.80
CA VAL A 551 24.90 2.66 6.69
C VAL A 551 25.75 3.13 7.88
N CYS A 552 25.37 2.79 9.11
CA CYS A 552 26.11 3.18 10.31
C CYS A 552 27.55 2.61 10.37
N LEU A 553 27.77 1.43 9.79
CA LEU A 553 29.09 0.79 9.71
C LEU A 553 29.89 1.20 8.47
N GLY A 554 29.38 2.08 7.62
CA GLY A 554 30.02 2.47 6.37
C GLY A 554 30.12 1.33 5.34
N LEU A 555 29.23 0.33 5.43
CA LEU A 555 29.14 -0.81 4.52
C LEU A 555 28.11 -0.57 3.40
N GLY A 556 27.46 0.60 3.39
CA GLY A 556 26.50 0.98 2.35
C GLY A 556 27.19 1.24 1.01
N ALA A 557 26.42 1.18 -0.07
CA ALA A 557 26.86 1.66 -1.36
C ALA A 557 26.96 3.20 -1.30
N ILE A 558 28.19 3.72 -1.41
CA ILE A 558 28.50 5.15 -1.50
C ILE A 558 28.48 5.57 -2.96
#